data_d3f0dba966f66702dab72f375099a38a
#
_entry.id   d3f0dba966f66702dab72f375099a38a
#
_cell.length_a   1.000
_cell.length_b   1.000
_cell.length_c   1.000
_cell.angle_alpha   90.00
_cell.angle_beta   90.00
_cell.angle_gamma   90.00
#
_symmetry.space_group_name_H-M   'P 1'
#
loop_
_entity.id
_entity.type
_entity.pdbx_description
1 polymer ?
#
loop_
_entity_poly.entity_id
_entity_poly.type
_entity_poly.pdbx_seq_one_letter_code
_entity_poly.pdbx_strand_id
1 'polypeptide(L)'
;VYKRQYIDQMVDFLGTHHHRVVLEPEALCAALLPATDARALPGMADVDASLLVFCQHIKPHATVALSGECADEIFGGYPWFYREDLLSRDGFPWSADMSVRTLFLKDSFINDLDLAAYSHDRYQTSLNQAPHLSDETETERKRYNIAYLNIKWFMQTLLDRMDRTSMYSGLEARVPFADHRIIEYVFNVPWEMKYQNGVEKALLRDACKDLLPAELLHRKKSPYPKTYHPGYELSLIHIS
;
A
#
# COMPACT_ATOMS: atom_id res chain seq x y z
N VAL A 1 -9.18 -14.04 -11.92
CA VAL A 1 -9.72 -13.97 -13.30
C VAL A 1 -9.94 -12.52 -13.73
N TYR A 2 -10.53 -11.68 -12.91
CA TYR A 2 -10.91 -10.31 -13.28
C TYR A 2 -9.71 -9.38 -13.59
N LYS A 3 -8.59 -9.49 -12.85
CA LYS A 3 -7.41 -8.66 -13.08
C LYS A 3 -6.68 -8.99 -14.38
N ARG A 4 -6.67 -10.25 -14.80
CA ARG A 4 -5.96 -10.72 -15.99
C ARG A 4 -6.47 -10.02 -17.25
N GLN A 5 -7.77 -9.90 -17.42
CA GLN A 5 -8.40 -9.24 -18.57
C GLN A 5 -7.89 -7.80 -18.75
N TYR A 6 -7.79 -7.03 -17.66
CA TYR A 6 -7.27 -5.65 -17.72
C TYR A 6 -5.78 -5.58 -18.00
N ILE A 7 -5.00 -6.56 -17.55
CA ILE A 7 -3.58 -6.66 -17.87
C ILE A 7 -3.41 -6.92 -19.36
N ASP A 8 -4.14 -7.90 -19.91
CA ASP A 8 -4.07 -8.26 -21.32
C ASP A 8 -4.47 -7.07 -22.21
N GLN A 9 -5.55 -6.34 -21.87
CA GLN A 9 -5.94 -5.10 -22.56
C GLN A 9 -4.85 -4.03 -22.53
N MET A 10 -4.15 -3.86 -21.39
CA MET A 10 -3.07 -2.87 -21.29
C MET A 10 -1.86 -3.28 -22.12
N VAL A 11 -1.51 -4.56 -22.12
CA VAL A 11 -0.42 -5.11 -22.94
C VAL A 11 -0.68 -4.88 -24.43
N ASP A 12 -1.89 -5.18 -24.89
CA ASP A 12 -2.31 -4.98 -26.27
C ASP A 12 -2.30 -3.49 -26.65
N PHE A 13 -2.81 -2.63 -25.76
CA PHE A 13 -2.86 -1.19 -26.00
C PHE A 13 -1.48 -0.54 -26.10
N LEU A 14 -0.55 -0.92 -25.22
CA LEU A 14 0.80 -0.36 -25.17
C LEU A 14 1.78 -1.06 -26.11
N GLY A 15 1.45 -2.25 -26.62
CA GLY A 15 2.36 -3.09 -27.40
C GLY A 15 3.59 -3.54 -26.60
N THR A 16 3.44 -3.74 -25.29
CA THR A 16 4.57 -4.09 -24.41
C THR A 16 4.88 -5.57 -24.45
N HIS A 17 6.13 -5.93 -24.20
CA HIS A 17 6.52 -7.32 -23.97
C HIS A 17 6.16 -7.75 -22.54
N HIS A 18 5.15 -8.60 -22.42
CA HIS A 18 4.60 -9.00 -21.12
C HIS A 18 5.27 -10.28 -20.60
N HIS A 19 5.92 -10.19 -19.44
CA HIS A 19 6.42 -11.33 -18.69
C HIS A 19 5.38 -11.76 -17.63
N ARG A 20 4.88 -12.97 -17.74
CA ARG A 20 3.89 -13.51 -16.79
C ARG A 20 4.57 -14.48 -15.82
N VAL A 21 4.48 -14.16 -14.53
CA VAL A 21 4.98 -15.02 -13.45
C VAL A 21 3.78 -15.63 -12.74
N VAL A 22 3.72 -16.95 -12.68
CA VAL A 22 2.74 -17.72 -11.90
C VAL A 22 3.49 -18.27 -10.69
N LEU A 23 2.97 -18.00 -9.51
CA LEU A 23 3.58 -18.41 -8.25
C LEU A 23 2.83 -19.64 -7.71
N GLU A 24 3.53 -20.76 -7.66
CA GLU A 24 3.00 -21.97 -7.04
C GLU A 24 3.13 -21.90 -5.51
N PRO A 25 2.24 -22.56 -4.75
CA PRO A 25 2.24 -22.50 -3.29
C PRO A 25 3.58 -22.90 -2.66
N GLU A 26 4.25 -23.89 -3.22
CA GLU A 26 5.55 -24.39 -2.74
C GLU A 26 6.64 -23.31 -2.84
N ALA A 27 6.65 -22.55 -3.94
CA ALA A 27 7.59 -21.45 -4.14
C ALA A 27 7.33 -20.31 -3.14
N LEU A 28 6.07 -20.04 -2.84
CA LEU A 28 5.68 -19.04 -1.84
C LEU A 28 6.06 -19.47 -0.42
N CYS A 29 5.84 -20.74 -0.06
CA CYS A 29 6.29 -21.31 1.22
C CYS A 29 7.80 -21.20 1.38
N ALA A 30 8.56 -21.57 0.36
CA ALA A 30 10.02 -21.50 0.38
C ALA A 30 10.54 -20.05 0.49
N ALA A 31 9.78 -19.07 0.01
CA ALA A 31 10.16 -17.66 0.04
C ALA A 31 9.85 -16.96 1.37
N LEU A 32 9.12 -17.55 2.32
CA LEU A 32 8.71 -16.89 3.58
C LEU A 32 9.89 -16.45 4.44
N LEU A 33 10.82 -17.36 4.74
CA LEU A 33 12.02 -17.01 5.51
C LEU A 33 12.94 -16.04 4.76
N PRO A 34 13.30 -16.28 3.49
CA PRO A 34 14.06 -15.29 2.71
C PRO A 34 13.40 -13.91 2.63
N ALA A 35 12.06 -13.81 2.57
CA ALA A 35 11.36 -12.54 2.59
C ALA A 35 11.44 -11.84 3.95
N THR A 36 11.43 -12.62 5.04
CA THR A 36 11.66 -12.10 6.40
C THR A 36 13.09 -11.58 6.53
N ASP A 37 14.07 -12.30 6.02
CA ASP A 37 15.48 -11.87 6.00
C ASP A 37 15.65 -10.59 5.17
N ALA A 38 15.03 -10.52 3.98
CA ALA A 38 15.04 -9.33 3.14
C ALA A 38 14.49 -8.10 3.85
N ARG A 39 13.43 -8.27 4.65
CA ARG A 39 12.81 -7.21 5.44
C ARG A 39 13.53 -6.92 6.75
N ALA A 40 14.40 -7.81 7.22
CA ALA A 40 15.01 -7.85 8.55
C ALA A 40 14.00 -7.95 9.72
N LEU A 41 12.72 -8.12 9.43
CA LEU A 41 11.61 -8.27 10.37
C LEU A 41 10.46 -9.04 9.72
N PRO A 42 9.66 -9.80 10.49
CA PRO A 42 8.42 -10.37 9.99
C PRO A 42 7.49 -9.28 9.45
N GLY A 43 6.93 -9.51 8.29
CA GLY A 43 6.05 -8.55 7.60
C GLY A 43 4.72 -9.18 7.20
N MET A 44 4.21 -8.79 6.02
CA MET A 44 2.96 -9.33 5.48
C MET A 44 3.23 -10.60 4.68
N ALA A 45 3.07 -11.77 5.29
CA ALA A 45 3.32 -13.06 4.64
C ALA A 45 2.62 -13.22 3.27
N ASP A 46 1.38 -12.73 3.14
CA ASP A 46 0.62 -12.75 1.88
C ASP A 46 1.27 -11.96 0.73
N VAL A 47 2.11 -10.99 1.05
CA VAL A 47 2.66 -10.03 0.07
C VAL A 47 4.16 -10.18 -0.08
N ASP A 48 4.89 -10.28 1.04
CA ASP A 48 6.35 -10.16 1.03
C ASP A 48 7.01 -11.33 0.31
N ALA A 49 6.54 -12.57 0.53
CA ALA A 49 7.04 -13.75 -0.17
C ALA A 49 6.80 -13.66 -1.68
N SER A 50 5.60 -13.29 -2.10
CA SER A 50 5.25 -13.15 -3.51
C SER A 50 6.03 -12.01 -4.18
N LEU A 51 6.25 -10.91 -3.49
CA LEU A 51 7.03 -9.77 -3.99
C LEU A 51 8.50 -10.15 -4.17
N LEU A 52 9.09 -10.89 -3.22
CA LEU A 52 10.46 -11.37 -3.34
C LEU A 52 10.66 -12.26 -4.57
N VAL A 53 9.81 -13.27 -4.75
CA VAL A 53 9.89 -14.17 -5.91
C VAL A 53 9.70 -13.38 -7.21
N PHE A 54 8.78 -12.42 -7.22
CA PHE A 54 8.57 -11.54 -8.37
C PHE A 54 9.83 -10.71 -8.70
N CYS A 55 10.47 -10.10 -7.71
CA CYS A 55 11.71 -9.35 -7.89
C CYS A 55 12.85 -10.23 -8.43
N GLN A 56 12.96 -11.45 -7.93
CA GLN A 56 13.95 -12.44 -8.43
C GLN A 56 13.72 -12.80 -9.90
N HIS A 57 12.47 -12.87 -10.35
CA HIS A 57 12.15 -13.12 -11.76
C HIS A 57 12.42 -11.91 -12.67
N ILE A 58 12.30 -10.69 -12.16
CA ILE A 58 12.60 -9.47 -12.93
C ILE A 58 14.11 -9.26 -13.08
N LYS A 59 14.89 -9.54 -12.04
CA LYS A 59 16.32 -9.21 -11.99
C LYS A 59 17.14 -9.69 -13.19
N PRO A 60 16.94 -10.88 -13.75
CA PRO A 60 17.67 -11.33 -14.95
C PRO A 60 17.40 -10.46 -16.19
N HIS A 61 16.30 -9.72 -16.20
CA HIS A 61 15.83 -8.92 -17.35
C HIS A 61 16.08 -7.42 -17.17
N ALA A 62 16.17 -6.94 -15.93
CA ALA A 62 16.30 -5.51 -15.65
C ALA A 62 17.07 -5.24 -14.34
N THR A 63 17.84 -4.15 -14.33
CA THR A 63 18.48 -3.64 -13.10
C THR A 63 17.57 -2.70 -12.34
N VAL A 64 16.69 -1.99 -13.05
CA VAL A 64 15.74 -1.00 -12.51
C VAL A 64 14.34 -1.38 -12.98
N ALA A 65 13.36 -1.30 -12.07
CA ALA A 65 11.94 -1.46 -12.36
C ALA A 65 11.14 -0.26 -11.86
N LEU A 66 10.10 0.13 -12.60
CA LEU A 66 9.15 1.16 -12.15
C LEU A 66 7.94 0.50 -11.49
N SER A 67 7.57 1.00 -10.31
CA SER A 67 6.38 0.55 -9.57
C SER A 67 5.30 1.63 -9.58
N GLY A 68 4.03 1.21 -9.68
CA GLY A 68 2.86 2.08 -9.54
C GLY A 68 2.39 2.28 -8.11
N GLU A 69 3.17 1.91 -7.10
CA GLU A 69 2.83 2.14 -5.69
C GLU A 69 2.73 3.63 -5.36
N CYS A 70 2.16 3.95 -4.23
CA CYS A 70 1.94 5.29 -3.70
C CYS A 70 0.87 6.15 -4.39
N ALA A 71 0.30 5.72 -5.52
CA ALA A 71 -0.79 6.45 -6.16
C ALA A 71 -2.07 6.52 -5.30
N ASP A 72 -2.41 5.42 -4.62
CA ASP A 72 -3.58 5.39 -3.72
C ASP A 72 -3.36 6.27 -2.48
N GLU A 73 -2.13 6.36 -2.00
CA GLU A 73 -1.71 7.11 -0.82
C GLU A 73 -1.87 8.61 -1.01
N ILE A 74 -1.48 9.13 -2.15
CA ILE A 74 -1.46 10.57 -2.41
C ILE A 74 -2.75 11.08 -3.08
N PHE A 75 -3.40 10.25 -3.92
CA PHE A 75 -4.65 10.63 -4.61
C PHE A 75 -5.93 10.17 -3.90
N GLY A 76 -5.84 9.63 -2.69
CA GLY A 76 -7.02 9.26 -1.90
C GLY A 76 -7.75 8.01 -2.39
N GLY A 77 -7.02 6.94 -2.74
CA GLY A 77 -7.59 5.69 -3.26
C GLY A 77 -8.15 4.73 -2.23
N TYR A 78 -8.03 5.01 -0.93
CA TYR A 78 -8.49 4.12 0.14
C TYR A 78 -9.80 4.57 0.78
N PRO A 79 -10.61 3.64 1.32
CA PRO A 79 -11.90 3.96 1.93
C PRO A 79 -11.83 4.99 3.06
N TRP A 80 -10.76 5.05 3.81
CA TRP A 80 -10.60 6.01 4.91
C TRP A 80 -10.47 7.47 4.49
N PHE A 81 -10.29 7.74 3.20
CA PHE A 81 -10.32 9.10 2.68
C PHE A 81 -11.75 9.61 2.41
N TYR A 82 -12.73 8.71 2.19
CA TYR A 82 -14.07 9.10 1.74
C TYR A 82 -15.23 8.44 2.52
N ARG A 83 -14.98 7.41 3.33
CA ARG A 83 -15.99 6.85 4.22
C ARG A 83 -16.00 7.60 5.54
N GLU A 84 -17.14 8.20 5.90
CA GLU A 84 -17.29 9.06 7.06
C GLU A 84 -16.99 8.33 8.39
N ASP A 85 -17.42 7.06 8.50
CA ASP A 85 -17.15 6.20 9.66
C ASP A 85 -15.65 5.92 9.89
N LEU A 86 -14.85 5.98 8.84
CA LEU A 86 -13.39 5.82 8.90
C LEU A 86 -12.67 7.16 9.05
N LEU A 87 -13.17 8.20 8.41
CA LEU A 87 -12.62 9.56 8.45
C LEU A 87 -12.71 10.16 9.85
N SER A 88 -13.78 9.84 10.59
CA SER A 88 -14.04 10.36 11.94
C SER A 88 -13.48 9.48 13.07
N ARG A 89 -12.73 8.42 12.73
CA ARG A 89 -12.16 7.51 13.73
C ARG A 89 -10.97 8.14 14.45
N ASP A 90 -10.92 7.97 15.77
CA ASP A 90 -9.74 8.32 16.57
C ASP A 90 -8.70 7.18 16.49
N GLY A 91 -7.56 7.45 15.88
CA GLY A 91 -6.48 6.51 15.64
C GLY A 91 -6.14 6.29 14.15
N PHE A 92 -5.11 5.52 13.90
CA PHE A 92 -4.70 5.20 12.52
C PHE A 92 -5.78 4.39 11.79
N PRO A 93 -6.32 4.86 10.65
CA PRO A 93 -7.45 4.21 9.99
C PRO A 93 -7.20 2.76 9.56
N TRP A 94 -5.95 2.41 9.26
CA TRP A 94 -5.53 1.07 8.85
C TRP A 94 -5.14 0.15 10.02
N SER A 95 -5.18 0.64 11.25
CA SER A 95 -4.77 -0.08 12.47
C SER A 95 -5.76 0.13 13.62
N ALA A 96 -7.05 0.09 13.31
CA ALA A 96 -8.10 0.44 14.25
C ALA A 96 -8.28 -0.53 15.42
N ASP A 97 -7.94 -1.80 15.22
CA ASP A 97 -8.05 -2.84 16.24
C ASP A 97 -6.66 -3.40 16.57
N MET A 98 -6.15 -2.99 17.73
CA MET A 98 -4.86 -3.48 18.24
C MET A 98 -4.99 -4.84 18.92
N SER A 99 -6.20 -5.25 19.33
CA SER A 99 -6.42 -6.51 20.06
C SER A 99 -6.01 -7.73 19.22
N VAL A 100 -6.32 -7.72 17.92
CA VAL A 100 -5.91 -8.79 17.02
C VAL A 100 -4.39 -8.92 16.92
N ARG A 101 -3.66 -7.80 17.02
CA ARG A 101 -2.18 -7.78 16.93
C ARG A 101 -1.51 -8.30 18.18
N THR A 102 -2.18 -8.24 19.31
CA THR A 102 -1.67 -8.72 20.60
C THR A 102 -1.93 -10.20 20.86
N LEU A 103 -2.83 -10.84 20.09
CA LEU A 103 -3.20 -12.25 20.29
C LEU A 103 -2.01 -13.24 20.23
N PHE A 104 -0.93 -12.88 19.57
CA PHE A 104 0.25 -13.72 19.41
C PHE A 104 1.37 -13.41 20.42
N LEU A 105 1.17 -12.39 21.25
CA LEU A 105 2.17 -11.94 22.20
C LEU A 105 1.89 -12.51 23.57
N LYS A 106 2.93 -12.76 24.37
CA LYS A 106 2.78 -13.17 25.76
C LYS A 106 2.24 -12.01 26.60
N ASP A 107 1.37 -12.31 27.56
CA ASP A 107 0.74 -11.32 28.45
C ASP A 107 1.78 -10.44 29.16
N SER A 108 2.90 -11.02 29.62
CA SER A 108 3.99 -10.28 30.25
C SER A 108 4.57 -9.21 29.33
N PHE A 109 4.71 -9.52 28.03
CA PHE A 109 5.24 -8.59 27.06
C PHE A 109 4.23 -7.48 26.70
N ILE A 110 2.95 -7.83 26.62
CA ILE A 110 1.88 -6.86 26.35
C ILE A 110 1.75 -5.86 27.49
N ASN A 111 1.79 -6.36 28.73
CA ASN A 111 1.62 -5.53 29.93
C ASN A 111 2.78 -4.53 30.12
N ASP A 112 3.99 -4.90 29.68
CA ASP A 112 5.16 -4.05 29.81
C ASP A 112 5.22 -2.94 28.74
N LEU A 113 4.56 -3.14 27.58
CA LEU A 113 4.72 -2.24 26.42
C LEU A 113 3.62 -1.20 26.24
N ASP A 114 2.43 -1.40 26.80
CA ASP A 114 1.23 -0.57 26.55
C ASP A 114 1.11 -0.11 25.07
N LEU A 115 0.97 -1.10 24.18
CA LEU A 115 0.94 -0.87 22.73
C LEU A 115 -0.19 0.07 22.30
N ALA A 116 -1.30 0.09 23.04
CA ALA A 116 -2.42 0.98 22.76
C ALA A 116 -2.05 2.44 23.02
N ALA A 117 -1.47 2.72 24.21
CA ALA A 117 -1.00 4.04 24.55
C ALA A 117 0.10 4.53 23.60
N TYR A 118 1.05 3.67 23.24
CA TYR A 118 2.09 3.99 22.26
C TYR A 118 1.50 4.37 20.90
N SER A 119 0.56 3.57 20.39
CA SER A 119 -0.09 3.84 19.11
C SER A 119 -0.86 5.16 19.14
N HIS A 120 -1.59 5.42 20.22
CA HIS A 120 -2.34 6.67 20.40
C HIS A 120 -1.40 7.88 20.50
N ASP A 121 -0.33 7.80 21.26
CA ASP A 121 0.68 8.86 21.36
C ASP A 121 1.32 9.19 20.01
N ARG A 122 1.69 8.16 19.22
CA ARG A 122 2.23 8.36 17.86
C ARG A 122 1.22 9.02 16.94
N TYR A 123 -0.05 8.64 17.03
CA TYR A 123 -1.14 9.25 16.29
C TYR A 123 -1.30 10.73 16.66
N GLN A 124 -1.47 11.05 17.94
CA GLN A 124 -1.65 12.43 18.42
C GLN A 124 -0.44 13.31 18.10
N THR A 125 0.78 12.80 18.33
CA THR A 125 2.01 13.53 17.97
C THR A 125 2.05 13.84 16.47
N SER A 126 1.59 12.91 15.64
CA SER A 126 1.56 13.14 14.18
C SER A 126 0.51 14.16 13.78
N LEU A 127 -0.67 14.15 14.40
CA LEU A 127 -1.71 15.17 14.15
C LEU A 127 -1.22 16.59 14.48
N ASN A 128 -0.48 16.73 15.58
CA ASN A 128 0.09 18.01 16.00
C ASN A 128 1.17 18.55 15.02
N GLN A 129 1.70 17.69 14.16
CA GLN A 129 2.68 18.04 13.13
C GLN A 129 2.07 18.21 11.74
N ALA A 130 0.79 17.83 11.57
CA ALA A 130 0.12 17.97 10.30
C ALA A 130 -0.01 19.46 9.92
N PRO A 131 0.29 19.82 8.67
CA PRO A 131 0.09 21.20 8.21
C PRO A 131 -1.40 21.50 8.07
N HIS A 132 -1.81 22.68 8.52
CA HIS A 132 -3.20 23.14 8.47
C HIS A 132 -3.29 24.53 7.87
N LEU A 133 -4.40 24.79 7.19
CA LEU A 133 -4.77 26.14 6.72
C LEU A 133 -5.56 26.86 7.80
N SER A 134 -5.46 28.19 7.84
CA SER A 134 -6.13 29.02 8.87
C SER A 134 -7.64 29.02 8.76
N ASP A 135 -8.17 28.77 7.57
CA ASP A 135 -9.59 28.89 7.19
C ASP A 135 -10.23 27.55 6.76
N GLU A 136 -9.56 26.45 7.04
CA GLU A 136 -10.09 25.12 6.71
C GLU A 136 -11.31 24.75 7.59
N THR A 137 -12.26 24.07 7.00
CA THR A 137 -13.39 23.46 7.71
C THR A 137 -12.93 22.24 8.53
N GLU A 138 -13.74 21.80 9.49
CA GLU A 138 -13.46 20.58 10.27
C GLU A 138 -13.29 19.35 9.38
N THR A 139 -14.08 19.21 8.33
CA THR A 139 -13.99 18.11 7.38
C THR A 139 -12.69 18.15 6.57
N GLU A 140 -12.27 19.32 6.11
CA GLU A 140 -10.99 19.50 5.43
C GLU A 140 -9.83 19.16 6.36
N ARG A 141 -9.87 19.63 7.60
CA ARG A 141 -8.87 19.29 8.62
C ARG A 141 -8.73 17.77 8.80
N LYS A 142 -9.83 17.04 8.93
CA LYS A 142 -9.81 15.57 9.01
C LYS A 142 -9.15 14.95 7.79
N ARG A 143 -9.43 15.44 6.61
CA ARG A 143 -8.82 14.94 5.35
C ARG A 143 -7.34 15.25 5.25
N TYR A 144 -6.91 16.47 5.62
CA TYR A 144 -5.49 16.82 5.70
C TYR A 144 -4.74 15.93 6.71
N ASN A 145 -5.34 15.71 7.88
CA ASN A 145 -4.80 14.80 8.88
C ASN A 145 -4.58 13.39 8.33
N ILE A 146 -5.60 12.81 7.69
CA ILE A 146 -5.50 11.48 7.09
C ILE A 146 -4.47 11.45 5.95
N ALA A 147 -4.44 12.45 5.10
CA ALA A 147 -3.44 12.54 4.03
C ALA A 147 -2.02 12.59 4.61
N TYR A 148 -1.79 13.41 5.63
CA TYR A 148 -0.51 13.50 6.31
C TYR A 148 -0.09 12.17 6.98
N LEU A 149 -1.01 11.57 7.75
CA LEU A 149 -0.76 10.27 8.39
C LEU A 149 -0.44 9.19 7.35
N ASN A 150 -1.15 9.21 6.23
CA ASN A 150 -0.96 8.24 5.16
C ASN A 150 0.43 8.36 4.53
N ILE A 151 0.89 9.58 4.24
CA ILE A 151 2.24 9.84 3.73
C ILE A 151 3.29 9.46 4.77
N LYS A 152 3.12 9.90 6.01
CA LYS A 152 4.13 9.74 7.07
C LYS A 152 4.31 8.29 7.54
N TRP A 153 3.23 7.49 7.56
CA TRP A 153 3.26 6.16 8.15
C TRP A 153 2.98 5.05 7.14
N PHE A 154 1.84 5.12 6.45
CA PHE A 154 1.39 4.02 5.59
C PHE A 154 2.23 3.92 4.32
N MET A 155 2.42 5.03 3.61
CA MET A 155 3.24 5.09 2.40
C MET A 155 4.70 4.70 2.69
N GLN A 156 5.25 5.17 3.81
CA GLN A 156 6.61 4.82 4.22
C GLN A 156 6.77 3.30 4.41
N THR A 157 5.77 2.63 4.99
CA THR A 157 5.76 1.17 5.15
C THR A 157 5.78 0.44 3.81
N LEU A 158 5.06 0.95 2.81
CA LEU A 158 5.05 0.37 1.46
C LEU A 158 6.39 0.56 0.76
N LEU A 159 6.96 1.76 0.84
CA LEU A 159 8.26 2.07 0.25
C LEU A 159 9.38 1.23 0.88
N ASP A 160 9.42 1.11 2.21
CA ASP A 160 10.38 0.25 2.92
C ASP A 160 10.26 -1.21 2.49
N ARG A 161 9.03 -1.72 2.35
CA ARG A 161 8.79 -3.07 1.85
C ARG A 161 9.33 -3.26 0.44
N MET A 162 8.98 -2.36 -0.48
CA MET A 162 9.40 -2.43 -1.88
C MET A 162 10.92 -2.36 -1.98
N ASP A 163 11.54 -1.37 -1.35
CA ASP A 163 12.98 -1.14 -1.40
C ASP A 163 13.77 -2.33 -0.87
N ARG A 164 13.50 -2.76 0.36
CA ARG A 164 14.23 -3.89 0.98
C ARG A 164 14.07 -5.18 0.19
N THR A 165 12.85 -5.51 -0.22
CA THR A 165 12.58 -6.76 -0.94
C THR A 165 13.20 -6.77 -2.34
N SER A 166 13.13 -5.66 -3.07
CA SER A 166 13.72 -5.56 -4.40
C SER A 166 15.25 -5.52 -4.34
N MET A 167 15.82 -4.75 -3.41
CA MET A 167 17.26 -4.64 -3.23
C MET A 167 17.90 -5.94 -2.74
N TYR A 168 17.21 -6.75 -1.95
CA TYR A 168 17.65 -8.09 -1.58
C TYR A 168 17.88 -8.99 -2.82
N SER A 169 17.10 -8.75 -3.87
CA SER A 169 17.27 -9.42 -5.18
C SER A 169 18.25 -8.68 -6.12
N GLY A 170 18.82 -7.54 -5.68
CA GLY A 170 19.67 -6.68 -6.51
C GLY A 170 18.91 -5.90 -7.58
N LEU A 171 17.59 -5.76 -7.44
CA LEU A 171 16.71 -4.98 -8.32
C LEU A 171 16.42 -3.62 -7.66
N GLU A 172 16.66 -2.52 -8.37
CA GLU A 172 16.28 -1.19 -7.92
C GLU A 172 14.83 -0.89 -8.34
N ALA A 173 13.92 -0.82 -7.38
CA ALA A 173 12.55 -0.38 -7.63
C ALA A 173 12.42 1.14 -7.46
N ARG A 174 11.92 1.82 -8.50
CA ARG A 174 11.60 3.24 -8.48
C ARG A 174 10.10 3.45 -8.45
N VAL A 175 9.65 4.38 -7.60
CA VAL A 175 8.24 4.66 -7.37
C VAL A 175 7.94 6.12 -7.76
N PRO A 176 7.55 6.40 -9.01
CA PRO A 176 7.34 7.77 -9.49
C PRO A 176 6.30 8.56 -8.70
N PHE A 177 5.24 7.90 -8.18
CA PHE A 177 4.24 8.57 -7.35
C PHE A 177 4.75 8.97 -5.95
N ALA A 178 5.92 8.51 -5.54
CA ALA A 178 6.60 8.95 -4.32
C ALA A 178 7.54 10.15 -4.56
N ASP A 179 7.57 10.73 -5.75
CA ASP A 179 8.32 11.97 -6.01
C ASP A 179 7.74 13.10 -5.14
N HIS A 180 8.62 13.73 -4.35
CA HIS A 180 8.21 14.77 -3.40
C HIS A 180 7.47 15.94 -4.07
N ARG A 181 7.80 16.28 -5.31
CA ARG A 181 7.15 17.36 -6.07
C ARG A 181 5.68 17.00 -6.39
N ILE A 182 5.42 15.73 -6.72
CA ILE A 182 4.06 15.23 -6.94
C ILE A 182 3.30 15.20 -5.62
N ILE A 183 3.94 14.73 -4.55
CA ILE A 183 3.33 14.69 -3.21
C ILE A 183 2.95 16.10 -2.75
N GLU A 184 3.86 17.06 -2.81
CA GLU A 184 3.62 18.45 -2.41
C GLU A 184 2.49 19.08 -3.22
N TYR A 185 2.49 18.88 -4.54
CA TYR A 185 1.43 19.38 -5.40
C TYR A 185 0.07 18.76 -5.05
N VAL A 186 -0.01 17.43 -5.03
CA VAL A 186 -1.27 16.70 -4.80
C VAL A 186 -1.79 16.90 -3.38
N PHE A 187 -0.91 17.05 -2.38
CA PHE A 187 -1.33 17.32 -1.01
C PHE A 187 -2.18 18.57 -0.92
N ASN A 188 -1.81 19.63 -1.64
CA ASN A 188 -2.51 20.93 -1.65
C ASN A 188 -3.72 20.98 -2.59
N VAL A 189 -3.97 19.96 -3.42
CA VAL A 189 -5.15 19.93 -4.30
C VAL A 189 -6.42 19.69 -3.46
N PRO A 190 -7.50 20.48 -3.65
CA PRO A 190 -8.77 20.28 -2.96
C PRO A 190 -9.31 18.85 -3.11
N TRP A 191 -9.95 18.36 -2.05
CA TRP A 191 -10.48 16.99 -2.01
C TRP A 191 -11.50 16.71 -3.13
N GLU A 192 -12.33 17.68 -3.45
CA GLU A 192 -13.36 17.62 -4.48
C GLU A 192 -12.80 17.30 -5.86
N MET A 193 -11.52 17.61 -6.11
CA MET A 193 -10.82 17.23 -7.33
C MET A 193 -10.25 15.81 -7.26
N LYS A 194 -9.96 15.29 -6.07
CA LYS A 194 -9.43 13.92 -5.87
C LYS A 194 -10.54 12.86 -5.84
N TYR A 195 -11.74 13.26 -5.40
CA TYR A 195 -12.89 12.37 -5.27
C TYR A 195 -14.14 13.05 -5.86
N GLN A 196 -14.62 12.55 -6.99
CA GLN A 196 -15.75 13.12 -7.71
C GLN A 196 -16.80 12.06 -8.04
N ASN A 197 -18.06 12.37 -7.81
CA ASN A 197 -19.20 11.52 -8.18
C ASN A 197 -19.08 10.08 -7.64
N GLY A 198 -18.52 9.91 -6.44
CA GLY A 198 -18.30 8.60 -5.85
C GLY A 198 -17.09 7.83 -6.41
N VAL A 199 -16.25 8.49 -7.20
CA VAL A 199 -15.07 7.86 -7.84
C VAL A 199 -13.79 8.39 -7.17
N GLU A 200 -13.00 7.46 -6.65
CA GLU A 200 -11.69 7.72 -6.06
C GLU A 200 -10.63 8.03 -7.13
N LYS A 201 -9.60 8.78 -6.76
CA LYS A 201 -8.48 9.19 -7.63
C LYS A 201 -8.94 9.95 -8.89
N ALA A 202 -10.00 10.74 -8.77
CA ALA A 202 -10.59 11.44 -9.92
C ALA A 202 -9.57 12.34 -10.63
N LEU A 203 -8.75 13.09 -9.88
CA LEU A 203 -7.68 13.92 -10.44
C LEU A 203 -6.70 13.11 -11.30
N LEU A 204 -6.24 11.95 -10.82
CA LEU A 204 -5.32 11.10 -11.57
C LEU A 204 -5.99 10.52 -12.82
N ARG A 205 -7.25 10.10 -12.70
CA ARG A 205 -8.02 9.57 -13.84
C ARG A 205 -8.22 10.64 -14.91
N ASP A 206 -8.55 11.86 -14.51
CA ASP A 206 -8.70 12.97 -15.46
C ASP A 206 -7.38 13.33 -16.15
N ALA A 207 -6.28 13.34 -15.42
CA ALA A 207 -4.95 13.54 -15.99
C ALA A 207 -4.53 12.44 -17.01
N CYS A 208 -5.06 11.23 -16.84
CA CYS A 208 -4.73 10.09 -17.71
C CYS A 208 -5.80 9.77 -18.76
N LYS A 209 -6.85 10.58 -18.92
CA LYS A 209 -8.00 10.29 -19.80
C LYS A 209 -7.63 10.08 -21.26
N ASP A 210 -6.65 10.82 -21.75
CA ASP A 210 -6.18 10.75 -23.11
C ASP A 210 -5.00 9.75 -23.29
N LEU A 211 -4.55 9.14 -22.18
CA LEU A 211 -3.40 8.23 -22.16
C LEU A 211 -3.80 6.76 -21.98
N LEU A 212 -5.03 6.50 -21.58
CA LEU A 212 -5.49 5.13 -21.25
C LEU A 212 -6.85 4.83 -21.88
N PRO A 213 -7.12 3.58 -22.26
CA PRO A 213 -8.47 3.15 -22.61
C PRO A 213 -9.48 3.40 -21.49
N ALA A 214 -10.69 3.86 -21.84
CA ALA A 214 -11.72 4.22 -20.88
C ALA A 214 -12.07 3.09 -19.89
N GLU A 215 -12.10 1.85 -20.34
CA GLU A 215 -12.36 0.68 -19.48
C GLU A 215 -11.30 0.49 -18.39
N LEU A 216 -10.03 0.75 -18.72
CA LEU A 216 -8.92 0.68 -17.76
C LEU A 216 -8.93 1.89 -16.83
N LEU A 217 -9.20 3.08 -17.37
CA LEU A 217 -9.25 4.33 -16.63
C LEU A 217 -10.33 4.29 -15.54
N HIS A 218 -11.52 3.74 -15.84
CA HIS A 218 -12.65 3.67 -14.92
C HIS A 218 -12.76 2.36 -14.14
N ARG A 219 -11.75 1.51 -14.21
CA ARG A 219 -11.71 0.26 -13.45
C ARG A 219 -11.83 0.53 -11.95
N LYS A 220 -12.69 -0.23 -11.26
CA LYS A 220 -12.77 -0.20 -9.80
C LYS A 220 -11.49 -0.75 -9.18
N LYS A 221 -11.05 -0.13 -8.08
CA LYS A 221 -9.94 -0.63 -7.28
C LYS A 221 -10.22 -2.06 -6.83
N SER A 222 -9.23 -2.93 -6.98
CA SER A 222 -9.25 -4.26 -6.40
C SER A 222 -8.01 -4.45 -5.52
N PRO A 223 -8.14 -5.10 -4.35
CA PRO A 223 -7.01 -5.33 -3.45
C PRO A 223 -5.94 -6.21 -4.11
N TYR A 224 -4.74 -6.21 -3.51
CA TYR A 224 -3.72 -7.19 -3.87
C TYR A 224 -4.26 -8.60 -3.65
N PRO A 225 -4.06 -9.55 -4.56
CA PRO A 225 -4.55 -10.91 -4.39
C PRO A 225 -3.83 -11.57 -3.22
N LYS A 226 -4.62 -12.11 -2.30
CA LYS A 226 -4.10 -12.93 -1.20
C LYS A 226 -3.94 -14.37 -1.64
N THR A 227 -3.04 -15.09 -1.00
CA THR A 227 -2.84 -16.51 -1.21
C THR A 227 -3.74 -17.30 -0.27
N TYR A 228 -4.82 -17.86 -0.78
CA TYR A 228 -5.80 -18.68 -0.03
C TYR A 228 -5.57 -20.18 -0.26
N HIS A 229 -4.34 -20.62 -0.44
CA HIS A 229 -4.06 -22.04 -0.65
C HIS A 229 -3.83 -22.72 0.70
N PRO A 230 -4.55 -23.81 1.03
CA PRO A 230 -4.44 -24.46 2.34
C PRO A 230 -3.01 -24.87 2.73
N GLY A 231 -2.22 -25.34 1.76
CA GLY A 231 -0.81 -25.70 1.99
C GLY A 231 0.05 -24.48 2.39
N TYR A 232 -0.22 -23.30 1.80
CA TYR A 232 0.46 -22.07 2.17
C TYR A 232 0.04 -21.59 3.57
N GLU A 233 -1.26 -21.59 3.87
CA GLU A 233 -1.78 -21.20 5.17
C GLU A 233 -1.25 -22.11 6.29
N LEU A 234 -1.19 -23.42 6.07
CA LEU A 234 -0.60 -24.38 7.02
C LEU A 234 0.91 -24.14 7.23
N SER A 235 1.64 -23.74 6.20
CA SER A 235 3.07 -23.45 6.31
C SER A 235 3.35 -22.28 7.26
N LEU A 236 2.45 -21.29 7.31
CA LEU A 236 2.57 -20.15 8.24
C LEU A 236 2.46 -20.57 9.72
N ILE A 237 1.69 -21.63 10.01
CA ILE A 237 1.53 -22.16 11.38
C ILE A 237 2.78 -22.92 11.83
N HIS A 238 3.50 -23.55 10.91
CA HIS A 238 4.66 -24.38 11.23
C HIS A 238 6.01 -23.65 11.21
N ILE A 239 6.03 -22.37 10.85
CA ILE A 239 7.23 -21.52 10.86
C ILE A 239 7.46 -20.88 12.24
N SER A 240 6.45 -20.92 13.11
CA SER A 240 6.48 -20.36 14.47
C SER A 240 7.12 -21.30 15.48
#